data_966302bed01cd3556fe04b60a4ba0b94
#
_entry.id   966302bed01cd3556fe04b60a4ba0b94
#
_cell.length_a   1.000
_cell.length_b   1.000
_cell.length_c   1.000
_cell.angle_alpha   90.00
_cell.angle_beta   90.00
_cell.angle_gamma   90.00
#
_symmetry.space_group_name_H-M   'P 1'
#
loop_
_entity.id
_entity.type
_entity.pdbx_description
1 polymer ?
#
loop_
_entity_poly.entity_id
_entity_poly.type
_entity_poly.pdbx_seq_one_letter_code
_entity_poly.pdbx_strand_id
1 'polypeptide(L)'
;MSDNIKLSIEDMNLYYGNFHALHDINMHIPEKEITAFIGPSGCGKSTLLKSLNRMNDLVEGCKITGKVELDGEDIYGDMDVNILRKRVGMVFQKPNPFPMSIYDNVAYGPRTHGIRSKAKLDEIVEKSLRDAAIWDEVKDRLKKSALGMSGGQQQRLCIARALAVEPEVLLMDEPTSALDPISTSKIEELAMELKGKYTIVIVTHNMQQATRISDKTAFFLLGEVVEFSDTATLFSMPKDKRTEDYITGRFG
;
A
#
# COMPACT_ATOMS: atom_id res chain seq x y z
N MET A 1 25.49 3.85 0.79
CA MET A 1 24.64 4.90 1.37
C MET A 1 23.81 4.20 2.42
N SER A 2 23.70 4.69 3.64
CA SER A 2 22.80 4.09 4.64
C SER A 2 21.40 4.32 4.15
N ASP A 3 20.71 3.23 3.76
CA ASP A 3 19.31 3.30 3.36
C ASP A 3 18.54 3.92 4.54
N ASN A 4 17.87 5.06 4.28
CA ASN A 4 17.06 5.70 5.30
C ASN A 4 15.83 4.82 5.52
N ILE A 5 15.69 4.23 6.70
CA ILE A 5 14.60 3.31 7.03
C ILE A 5 13.34 4.13 7.33
N LYS A 6 12.27 3.88 6.59
CA LYS A 6 10.98 4.52 6.80
C LYS A 6 10.10 3.76 7.79
N LEU A 7 10.05 2.43 7.65
CA LEU A 7 9.32 1.55 8.57
C LEU A 7 10.28 0.47 9.09
N SER A 8 10.35 0.30 10.39
CA SER A 8 11.07 -0.78 11.08
C SER A 8 10.07 -1.71 11.74
N ILE A 9 10.24 -3.00 11.54
CA ILE A 9 9.42 -4.05 12.12
C ILE A 9 10.36 -5.01 12.83
N GLU A 10 10.16 -5.22 14.15
CA GLU A 10 11.02 -6.04 15.00
C GLU A 10 10.18 -7.02 15.82
N ASP A 11 10.46 -8.31 15.65
CA ASP A 11 9.84 -9.44 16.37
C ASP A 11 8.31 -9.36 16.40
N MET A 12 7.71 -8.87 15.29
CA MET A 12 6.28 -8.66 15.23
C MET A 12 5.55 -9.99 15.08
N ASN A 13 4.62 -10.23 16.00
CA ASN A 13 3.68 -11.34 15.94
C ASN A 13 2.25 -10.82 15.91
N LEU A 14 1.36 -11.50 15.16
CA LEU A 14 -0.06 -11.15 15.08
C LEU A 14 -0.93 -12.38 15.27
N TYR A 15 -1.93 -12.22 16.12
CA TYR A 15 -2.92 -13.26 16.43
C TYR A 15 -4.33 -12.77 16.12
N TYR A 16 -5.16 -13.66 15.57
CA TYR A 16 -6.62 -13.53 15.51
C TYR A 16 -7.24 -14.54 16.47
N GLY A 17 -7.63 -14.10 17.66
CA GLY A 17 -8.00 -15.02 18.75
C GLY A 17 -6.83 -15.97 19.07
N ASN A 18 -7.03 -17.27 18.82
CA ASN A 18 -6.01 -18.30 19.05
C ASN A 18 -5.17 -18.62 17.79
N PHE A 19 -5.50 -18.04 16.64
CA PHE A 19 -4.77 -18.30 15.40
C PHE A 19 -3.58 -17.34 15.28
N HIS A 20 -2.35 -17.89 15.26
CA HIS A 20 -1.12 -17.14 15.06
C HIS A 20 -0.95 -16.91 13.55
N ALA A 21 -1.17 -15.69 13.10
CA ALA A 21 -1.24 -15.35 11.67
C ALA A 21 0.07 -14.79 11.11
N LEU A 22 0.86 -14.10 11.93
CA LEU A 22 2.21 -13.63 11.57
C LEU A 22 3.19 -14.03 12.66
N HIS A 23 4.33 -14.58 12.23
CA HIS A 23 5.34 -15.19 13.09
C HIS A 23 6.66 -14.41 12.99
N ASP A 24 7.10 -13.78 14.10
CA ASP A 24 8.41 -13.16 14.28
C ASP A 24 8.88 -12.33 13.08
N ILE A 25 8.02 -11.45 12.57
CA ILE A 25 8.32 -10.61 11.42
C ILE A 25 9.40 -9.60 11.77
N ASN A 26 10.48 -9.63 11.00
CA ASN A 26 11.59 -8.68 11.08
C ASN A 26 11.87 -8.11 9.69
N MET A 27 11.76 -6.77 9.53
CA MET A 27 11.93 -6.11 8.24
C MET A 27 12.19 -4.62 8.40
N HIS A 28 13.06 -4.08 7.54
CA HIS A 28 13.33 -2.65 7.42
C HIS A 28 12.96 -2.17 6.02
N ILE A 29 11.90 -1.35 5.90
CA ILE A 29 11.40 -0.82 4.63
C ILE A 29 12.07 0.53 4.38
N PRO A 30 12.84 0.66 3.27
CA PRO A 30 13.54 1.91 2.92
C PRO A 30 12.59 3.04 2.55
N GLU A 31 13.03 4.29 2.78
CA GLU A 31 12.31 5.49 2.36
C GLU A 31 12.36 5.68 0.83
N LYS A 32 11.24 6.12 0.23
CA LYS A 32 11.14 6.47 -1.20
C LYS A 32 11.52 5.35 -2.18
N GLU A 33 11.26 4.13 -1.76
CA GLU A 33 11.37 2.92 -2.58
C GLU A 33 10.03 2.20 -2.66
N ILE A 34 9.91 1.31 -3.64
CA ILE A 34 8.78 0.37 -3.72
C ILE A 34 9.22 -0.96 -3.13
N THR A 35 8.58 -1.37 -2.04
CA THR A 35 8.72 -2.70 -1.45
C THR A 35 7.52 -3.56 -1.83
N ALA A 36 7.76 -4.69 -2.51
CA ALA A 36 6.72 -5.65 -2.86
C ALA A 36 6.65 -6.79 -1.84
N PHE A 37 5.43 -7.18 -1.44
CA PHE A 37 5.15 -8.40 -0.69
C PHE A 37 4.58 -9.44 -1.65
N ILE A 38 5.28 -10.57 -1.83
CA ILE A 38 4.86 -11.69 -2.69
C ILE A 38 4.70 -12.97 -1.87
N GLY A 39 3.99 -13.94 -2.41
CA GLY A 39 3.76 -15.24 -1.78
C GLY A 39 2.36 -15.78 -2.05
N PRO A 40 2.06 -17.03 -1.67
CA PRO A 40 0.75 -17.66 -1.86
C PRO A 40 -0.39 -16.87 -1.21
N SER A 41 -1.63 -17.13 -1.64
CA SER A 41 -2.81 -16.58 -0.99
C SER A 41 -2.91 -17.04 0.47
N GLY A 42 -3.29 -16.14 1.37
CA GLY A 42 -3.46 -16.47 2.80
C GLY A 42 -2.15 -16.55 3.61
N CYS A 43 -0.97 -16.28 3.03
CA CYS A 43 0.30 -16.35 3.76
C CYS A 43 0.64 -15.14 4.66
N GLY A 44 -0.28 -14.17 4.83
CA GLY A 44 -0.08 -13.06 5.79
C GLY A 44 0.27 -11.70 5.20
N LYS A 45 0.51 -11.55 3.88
CA LYS A 45 0.90 -10.29 3.22
C LYS A 45 -0.01 -9.10 3.55
N SER A 46 -1.31 -9.25 3.25
CA SER A 46 -2.31 -8.20 3.52
C SER A 46 -2.51 -7.98 5.03
N THR A 47 -2.29 -9.01 5.84
CA THR A 47 -2.31 -8.89 7.31
C THR A 47 -1.17 -7.98 7.78
N LEU A 48 0.06 -8.21 7.31
CA LEU A 48 1.16 -7.33 7.64
C LEU A 48 0.93 -5.91 7.10
N LEU A 49 0.53 -5.79 5.82
CA LEU A 49 0.25 -4.49 5.21
C LEU A 49 -0.71 -3.66 6.05
N LYS A 50 -1.83 -4.26 6.48
CA LYS A 50 -2.86 -3.61 7.32
C LYS A 50 -2.39 -3.31 8.75
N SER A 51 -1.35 -3.98 9.23
CA SER A 51 -0.75 -3.67 10.52
C SER A 51 0.05 -2.37 10.49
N LEU A 52 0.62 -1.99 9.32
CA LEU A 52 1.45 -0.79 9.19
C LEU A 52 0.67 0.53 9.34
N ASN A 53 -0.68 0.51 9.26
CA ASN A 53 -1.54 1.66 9.53
C ASN A 53 -2.63 1.36 10.57
N ARG A 54 -2.46 0.28 11.36
CA ARG A 54 -3.36 -0.12 12.44
C ARG A 54 -4.80 -0.42 11.97
N MET A 55 -4.99 -0.84 10.71
CA MET A 55 -6.32 -1.28 10.25
C MET A 55 -6.77 -2.58 10.92
N ASN A 56 -5.84 -3.40 11.41
CA ASN A 56 -6.15 -4.63 12.14
C ASN A 56 -6.73 -4.37 13.54
N ASP A 57 -6.60 -3.15 14.07
CA ASP A 57 -7.29 -2.74 15.32
C ASP A 57 -8.82 -2.82 15.19
N LEU A 58 -9.34 -2.80 13.95
CA LEU A 58 -10.78 -2.92 13.67
C LEU A 58 -11.27 -4.38 13.66
N VAL A 59 -10.36 -5.35 13.76
CA VAL A 59 -10.68 -6.78 13.77
C VAL A 59 -10.77 -7.25 15.21
N GLU A 60 -11.95 -7.71 15.62
CA GLU A 60 -12.17 -8.22 16.98
C GLU A 60 -11.24 -9.40 17.27
N GLY A 61 -10.62 -9.39 18.45
CA GLY A 61 -9.67 -10.42 18.86
C GLY A 61 -8.30 -10.36 18.20
N CYS A 62 -8.00 -9.31 17.42
CA CYS A 62 -6.65 -9.10 16.88
C CYS A 62 -5.71 -8.64 18.01
N LYS A 63 -4.59 -9.35 18.15
CA LYS A 63 -3.51 -9.01 19.08
C LYS A 63 -2.19 -8.96 18.35
N ILE A 64 -1.46 -7.87 18.52
CA ILE A 64 -0.13 -7.65 17.95
C ILE A 64 0.87 -7.49 19.09
N THR A 65 2.04 -8.11 18.94
CA THR A 65 3.20 -7.97 19.83
C THR A 65 4.45 -7.69 19.00
N GLY A 66 5.57 -7.36 19.64
CA GLY A 66 6.75 -6.86 18.94
C GLY A 66 6.67 -5.36 18.74
N LYS A 67 7.49 -4.82 17.86
CA LYS A 67 7.63 -3.38 17.63
C LYS A 67 7.45 -3.04 16.16
N VAL A 68 6.70 -1.99 15.87
CA VAL A 68 6.57 -1.42 14.51
C VAL A 68 6.74 0.08 14.61
N GLU A 69 7.73 0.61 13.90
CA GLU A 69 8.07 2.03 13.94
C GLU A 69 7.92 2.70 12.57
N LEU A 70 7.44 3.92 12.60
CA LEU A 70 7.46 4.86 11.49
C LEU A 70 8.40 6.00 11.84
N ASP A 71 9.52 6.15 11.11
CA ASP A 71 10.59 7.13 11.42
C ASP A 71 11.11 7.03 12.87
N GLY A 72 11.20 5.81 13.41
CA GLY A 72 11.67 5.57 14.80
C GLY A 72 10.63 5.79 15.88
N GLU A 73 9.37 6.11 15.54
CA GLU A 73 8.26 6.25 16.49
C GLU A 73 7.37 5.01 16.44
N ASP A 74 7.16 4.37 17.59
CA ASP A 74 6.32 3.17 17.70
C ASP A 74 4.85 3.49 17.38
N ILE A 75 4.34 2.89 16.30
CA ILE A 75 2.96 3.12 15.84
C ILE A 75 1.91 2.47 16.75
N TYR A 76 2.29 1.53 17.61
CA TYR A 76 1.41 0.89 18.61
C TYR A 76 1.60 1.46 20.03
N GLY A 77 2.52 2.44 20.19
CA GLY A 77 2.70 3.22 21.40
C GLY A 77 1.70 4.37 21.55
N ASP A 78 2.19 5.55 21.91
CA ASP A 78 1.35 6.74 22.16
C ASP A 78 0.91 7.48 20.87
N MET A 79 1.28 7.00 19.70
CA MET A 79 0.93 7.65 18.42
C MET A 79 -0.58 7.66 18.20
N ASP A 80 -1.17 8.85 17.96
CA ASP A 80 -2.58 8.98 17.57
C ASP A 80 -2.84 8.28 16.22
N VAL A 81 -3.80 7.35 16.21
CA VAL A 81 -4.13 6.55 15.02
C VAL A 81 -4.61 7.40 13.83
N ASN A 82 -5.20 8.57 14.06
CA ASN A 82 -5.62 9.45 12.98
C ASN A 82 -4.40 10.16 12.36
N ILE A 83 -3.40 10.51 13.17
CA ILE A 83 -2.11 11.04 12.70
C ILE A 83 -1.39 9.95 11.89
N LEU A 84 -1.31 8.73 12.41
CA LEU A 84 -0.72 7.60 11.70
C LEU A 84 -1.39 7.40 10.34
N ARG A 85 -2.72 7.30 10.28
CA ARG A 85 -3.48 7.06 9.04
C ARG A 85 -3.44 8.21 8.05
N LYS A 86 -3.09 9.43 8.49
CA LYS A 86 -2.77 10.53 7.60
C LYS A 86 -1.39 10.36 6.97
N ARG A 87 -0.38 9.92 7.76
CA ARG A 87 0.98 9.68 7.29
C ARG A 87 1.09 8.39 6.44
N VAL A 88 0.26 7.38 6.73
CA VAL A 88 0.28 6.06 6.08
C VAL A 88 -1.07 5.81 5.40
N GLY A 89 -1.18 6.23 4.14
CA GLY A 89 -2.36 6.04 3.30
C GLY A 89 -2.50 4.60 2.82
N MET A 90 -3.74 4.19 2.48
CA MET A 90 -4.02 2.83 1.99
C MET A 90 -4.95 2.81 0.80
N VAL A 91 -4.61 1.99 -0.19
CA VAL A 91 -5.43 1.64 -1.35
C VAL A 91 -5.77 0.15 -1.27
N PHE A 92 -7.05 -0.16 -1.34
CA PHE A 92 -7.56 -1.52 -1.17
C PHE A 92 -7.61 -2.27 -2.50
N GLN A 93 -7.67 -3.60 -2.42
CA GLN A 93 -7.75 -4.52 -3.55
C GLN A 93 -8.95 -4.20 -4.45
N LYS A 94 -10.14 -4.01 -3.87
CA LYS A 94 -11.32 -3.57 -4.60
C LYS A 94 -11.43 -2.06 -4.53
N PRO A 95 -11.60 -1.36 -5.67
CA PRO A 95 -11.90 0.06 -5.64
C PRO A 95 -13.09 0.33 -4.72
N ASN A 96 -12.94 1.32 -3.85
CA ASN A 96 -13.95 1.67 -2.86
C ASN A 96 -14.23 3.19 -2.83
N PRO A 97 -14.59 3.79 -3.98
CA PRO A 97 -14.97 5.19 -3.97
C PRO A 97 -16.21 5.39 -3.09
N PHE A 98 -16.26 6.51 -2.38
CA PHE A 98 -17.46 6.87 -1.63
C PHE A 98 -18.60 7.17 -2.59
N PRO A 99 -19.88 6.95 -2.18
CA PRO A 99 -21.08 7.24 -2.99
C PRO A 99 -21.35 8.74 -3.09
N MET A 100 -20.37 9.49 -3.59
CA MET A 100 -20.37 10.94 -3.78
C MET A 100 -19.66 11.31 -5.09
N SER A 101 -19.52 12.60 -5.38
CA SER A 101 -18.87 13.07 -6.60
C SER A 101 -17.39 12.69 -6.65
N ILE A 102 -16.79 12.73 -7.84
CA ILE A 102 -15.34 12.57 -8.04
C ILE A 102 -14.59 13.59 -7.21
N TYR A 103 -15.01 14.87 -7.28
CA TYR A 103 -14.44 15.95 -6.49
C TYR A 103 -14.49 15.67 -4.99
N ASP A 104 -15.67 15.30 -4.47
CA ASP A 104 -15.87 15.11 -3.03
C ASP A 104 -15.12 13.90 -2.50
N ASN A 105 -14.88 12.85 -3.33
CA ASN A 105 -14.02 11.75 -2.95
C ASN A 105 -12.59 12.22 -2.63
N VAL A 106 -12.01 13.06 -3.47
CA VAL A 106 -10.64 13.56 -3.29
C VAL A 106 -10.59 14.63 -2.17
N ALA A 107 -11.57 15.53 -2.14
CA ALA A 107 -11.65 16.59 -1.14
C ALA A 107 -12.01 16.12 0.27
N TYR A 108 -12.45 14.86 0.42
CA TYR A 108 -12.92 14.31 1.70
C TYR A 108 -11.85 14.37 2.80
N GLY A 109 -10.68 13.82 2.54
CA GLY A 109 -9.57 13.83 3.51
C GLY A 109 -9.13 15.23 3.90
N PRO A 110 -8.79 16.11 2.94
CA PRO A 110 -8.45 17.51 3.24
C PRO A 110 -9.49 18.24 4.07
N ARG A 111 -10.78 18.06 3.77
CA ARG A 111 -11.88 18.67 4.58
C ARG A 111 -11.91 18.12 6.01
N THR A 112 -11.74 16.83 6.19
CA THR A 112 -11.69 16.19 7.51
C THR A 112 -10.52 16.70 8.34
N HIS A 113 -9.41 17.05 7.67
CA HIS A 113 -8.25 17.68 8.29
C HIS A 113 -8.34 19.22 8.38
N GLY A 114 -9.54 19.79 8.24
CA GLY A 114 -9.82 21.21 8.54
C GLY A 114 -9.62 22.18 7.38
N ILE A 115 -9.31 21.74 6.15
CA ILE A 115 -9.21 22.62 4.99
C ILE A 115 -10.62 22.99 4.53
N ARG A 116 -10.98 24.28 4.69
CA ARG A 116 -12.31 24.81 4.34
C ARG A 116 -12.29 25.75 3.13
N SER A 117 -11.13 26.29 2.77
CA SER A 117 -10.98 27.18 1.61
C SER A 117 -11.29 26.42 0.33
N LYS A 118 -12.29 26.88 -0.43
CA LYS A 118 -12.66 26.29 -1.71
C LYS A 118 -11.50 26.32 -2.70
N ALA A 119 -10.81 27.45 -2.82
CA ALA A 119 -9.68 27.60 -3.73
C ALA A 119 -8.55 26.60 -3.41
N LYS A 120 -8.23 26.40 -2.11
CA LYS A 120 -7.23 25.41 -1.69
C LYS A 120 -7.68 23.97 -1.93
N LEU A 121 -8.96 23.68 -1.75
CA LEU A 121 -9.52 22.35 -2.08
C LEU A 121 -9.49 22.10 -3.58
N ASP A 122 -9.81 23.09 -4.42
CA ASP A 122 -9.77 22.98 -5.88
C ASP A 122 -8.33 22.66 -6.34
N GLU A 123 -7.33 23.34 -5.78
CA GLU A 123 -5.90 23.08 -6.04
C GLU A 123 -5.49 21.67 -5.63
N ILE A 124 -5.83 21.22 -4.43
CA ILE A 124 -5.51 19.87 -3.93
C ILE A 124 -6.16 18.81 -4.80
N VAL A 125 -7.45 19.00 -5.15
CA VAL A 125 -8.18 18.01 -5.97
C VAL A 125 -7.57 17.90 -7.35
N GLU A 126 -7.27 19.01 -8.03
CA GLU A 126 -6.62 18.99 -9.33
C GLU A 126 -5.24 18.32 -9.25
N LYS A 127 -4.39 18.73 -8.31
CA LYS A 127 -3.06 18.15 -8.10
C LYS A 127 -3.15 16.64 -7.87
N SER A 128 -4.01 16.18 -6.97
CA SER A 128 -4.14 14.76 -6.63
C SER A 128 -4.66 13.92 -7.78
N LEU A 129 -5.59 14.45 -8.58
CA LEU A 129 -6.09 13.77 -9.79
C LEU A 129 -5.03 13.73 -10.90
N ARG A 130 -4.15 14.74 -11.01
CA ARG A 130 -2.99 14.73 -11.90
C ARG A 130 -1.94 13.74 -11.42
N ASP A 131 -1.58 13.79 -10.14
CA ASP A 131 -0.64 12.88 -9.49
C ASP A 131 -1.11 11.40 -9.61
N ALA A 132 -2.42 11.15 -9.73
CA ALA A 132 -3.01 9.82 -9.97
C ALA A 132 -3.27 9.51 -11.47
N ALA A 133 -2.74 10.30 -12.40
CA ALA A 133 -2.86 10.14 -13.85
C ALA A 133 -4.30 9.95 -14.34
N ILE A 134 -5.28 10.68 -13.76
CA ILE A 134 -6.71 10.57 -14.13
C ILE A 134 -7.36 11.91 -14.46
N TRP A 135 -6.69 13.04 -14.22
CA TRP A 135 -7.24 14.37 -14.40
C TRP A 135 -7.91 14.58 -15.75
N ASP A 136 -7.22 14.27 -16.86
CA ASP A 136 -7.73 14.52 -18.21
C ASP A 136 -8.96 13.68 -18.57
N GLU A 137 -9.17 12.55 -17.88
CA GLU A 137 -10.33 11.70 -18.06
C GLU A 137 -11.57 12.21 -17.28
N VAL A 138 -11.38 13.05 -16.24
CA VAL A 138 -12.46 13.41 -15.29
C VAL A 138 -12.68 14.91 -15.11
N LYS A 139 -11.79 15.78 -15.58
CA LYS A 139 -11.84 17.25 -15.35
C LYS A 139 -13.18 17.91 -15.70
N ASP A 140 -13.84 17.43 -16.75
CA ASP A 140 -15.13 17.97 -17.23
C ASP A 140 -16.35 17.38 -16.51
N ARG A 141 -16.12 16.42 -15.59
CA ARG A 141 -17.18 15.71 -14.87
C ARG A 141 -16.95 15.52 -13.36
N LEU A 142 -16.18 16.39 -12.75
CA LEU A 142 -15.81 16.31 -11.32
C LEU A 142 -17.02 16.24 -10.38
N LYS A 143 -18.16 16.81 -10.77
CA LYS A 143 -19.41 16.79 -10.00
C LYS A 143 -20.25 15.53 -10.23
N LYS A 144 -19.87 14.65 -11.15
CA LYS A 144 -20.57 13.37 -11.39
C LYS A 144 -20.20 12.36 -10.32
N SER A 145 -21.10 11.39 -10.12
CA SER A 145 -20.88 10.28 -9.19
C SER A 145 -19.64 9.47 -9.57
N ALA A 146 -18.80 9.18 -8.58
CA ALA A 146 -17.63 8.32 -8.74
C ALA A 146 -18.01 6.86 -9.05
N LEU A 147 -19.21 6.42 -8.65
CA LEU A 147 -19.66 5.04 -8.88
C LEU A 147 -19.91 4.73 -10.37
N GLY A 148 -20.10 5.75 -11.21
CA GLY A 148 -20.25 5.59 -12.66
C GLY A 148 -18.94 5.47 -13.44
N MET A 149 -17.80 5.43 -12.78
CA MET A 149 -16.48 5.30 -13.40
C MET A 149 -16.14 3.82 -13.65
N SER A 150 -15.24 3.53 -14.62
CA SER A 150 -14.69 2.18 -14.81
C SER A 150 -13.85 1.74 -13.60
N GLY A 151 -13.63 0.42 -13.43
CA GLY A 151 -12.85 -0.11 -12.31
C GLY A 151 -11.44 0.50 -12.21
N GLY A 152 -10.73 0.61 -13.32
CA GLY A 152 -9.40 1.24 -13.35
C GLY A 152 -9.44 2.74 -13.02
N GLN A 153 -10.48 3.46 -13.46
CA GLN A 153 -10.70 4.85 -13.09
C GLN A 153 -11.01 5.01 -11.60
N GLN A 154 -11.87 4.14 -11.05
CA GLN A 154 -12.20 4.13 -9.63
C GLN A 154 -10.96 3.84 -8.78
N GLN A 155 -10.08 2.92 -9.20
CA GLN A 155 -8.85 2.62 -8.48
C GLN A 155 -7.90 3.81 -8.46
N ARG A 156 -7.69 4.48 -9.62
CA ARG A 156 -6.87 5.70 -9.67
C ARG A 156 -7.50 6.84 -8.87
N LEU A 157 -8.84 6.93 -8.81
CA LEU A 157 -9.53 7.88 -7.93
C LEU A 157 -9.25 7.58 -6.44
N CYS A 158 -9.24 6.30 -6.04
CA CYS A 158 -8.88 5.90 -4.67
C CYS A 158 -7.43 6.23 -4.35
N ILE A 159 -6.52 6.13 -5.32
CA ILE A 159 -5.13 6.60 -5.17
C ILE A 159 -5.12 8.12 -5.02
N ALA A 160 -5.80 8.89 -5.89
CA ALA A 160 -5.90 10.36 -5.76
C ALA A 160 -6.43 10.79 -4.39
N ARG A 161 -7.46 10.08 -3.88
CA ARG A 161 -8.00 10.33 -2.54
C ARG A 161 -6.97 10.11 -1.44
N ALA A 162 -6.15 9.06 -1.55
CA ALA A 162 -5.08 8.79 -0.60
C ALA A 162 -3.98 9.85 -0.67
N LEU A 163 -3.60 10.29 -1.87
CA LEU A 163 -2.57 11.31 -2.10
C LEU A 163 -2.99 12.71 -1.65
N ALA A 164 -4.30 13.00 -1.60
CA ALA A 164 -4.84 14.32 -1.26
C ALA A 164 -4.52 14.79 0.16
N VAL A 165 -4.16 13.88 1.06
CA VAL A 165 -3.72 14.21 2.43
C VAL A 165 -2.19 14.26 2.57
N GLU A 166 -1.47 14.11 1.46
CA GLU A 166 -0.01 14.12 1.36
C GLU A 166 0.64 13.12 2.34
N PRO A 167 0.36 11.81 2.19
CA PRO A 167 0.93 10.79 3.04
C PRO A 167 2.45 10.68 2.83
N GLU A 168 3.15 10.04 3.74
CA GLU A 168 4.57 9.71 3.61
C GLU A 168 4.76 8.29 3.06
N VAL A 169 3.82 7.40 3.40
CA VAL A 169 3.78 5.99 2.95
C VAL A 169 2.45 5.71 2.27
N LEU A 170 2.49 4.99 1.15
CA LEU A 170 1.31 4.51 0.44
C LEU A 170 1.30 2.98 0.43
N LEU A 171 0.34 2.41 1.13
CA LEU A 171 0.09 0.98 1.15
C LEU A 171 -0.88 0.60 0.04
N MET A 172 -0.56 -0.43 -0.74
CA MET A 172 -1.39 -0.91 -1.85
C MET A 172 -1.63 -2.42 -1.71
N ASP A 173 -2.87 -2.82 -1.39
CA ASP A 173 -3.26 -4.22 -1.24
C ASP A 173 -3.79 -4.74 -2.58
N GLU A 174 -2.97 -5.46 -3.35
CA GLU A 174 -3.29 -6.04 -4.68
C GLU A 174 -4.05 -5.06 -5.62
N PRO A 175 -3.55 -3.83 -5.85
CA PRO A 175 -4.32 -2.74 -6.46
C PRO A 175 -4.74 -2.99 -7.92
N THR A 176 -4.21 -4.03 -8.56
CA THR A 176 -4.42 -4.36 -9.97
C THR A 176 -5.15 -5.67 -10.21
N SER A 177 -5.44 -6.46 -9.15
CA SER A 177 -5.94 -7.83 -9.27
C SER A 177 -7.30 -7.97 -9.97
N ALA A 178 -8.13 -6.91 -9.94
CA ALA A 178 -9.45 -6.89 -10.57
C ALA A 178 -9.52 -6.00 -11.83
N LEU A 179 -8.35 -5.62 -12.39
CA LEU A 179 -8.25 -4.69 -13.51
C LEU A 179 -7.84 -5.38 -14.80
N ASP A 180 -8.23 -4.78 -15.92
CA ASP A 180 -7.75 -5.14 -17.25
C ASP A 180 -6.25 -4.78 -17.43
N PRO A 181 -5.56 -5.38 -18.44
CA PRO A 181 -4.11 -5.16 -18.63
C PRO A 181 -3.72 -3.70 -18.85
N ILE A 182 -4.57 -2.90 -19.54
CA ILE A 182 -4.29 -1.47 -19.79
C ILE A 182 -4.37 -0.68 -18.50
N SER A 183 -5.40 -0.92 -17.69
CA SER A 183 -5.56 -0.29 -16.37
C SER A 183 -4.44 -0.71 -15.40
N THR A 184 -4.00 -1.97 -15.48
CA THR A 184 -2.86 -2.48 -14.71
C THR A 184 -1.58 -1.74 -15.05
N SER A 185 -1.24 -1.60 -16.35
CA SER A 185 -0.05 -0.86 -16.80
C SER A 185 -0.04 0.58 -16.27
N LYS A 186 -1.19 1.27 -16.35
CA LYS A 186 -1.32 2.64 -15.82
C LYS A 186 -1.06 2.73 -14.30
N ILE A 187 -1.48 1.73 -13.52
CA ILE A 187 -1.21 1.70 -12.07
C ILE A 187 0.27 1.41 -11.79
N GLU A 188 0.90 0.53 -12.57
CA GLU A 188 2.33 0.23 -12.45
C GLU A 188 3.19 1.46 -12.77
N GLU A 189 2.92 2.13 -13.90
CA GLU A 189 3.58 3.38 -14.29
C GLU A 189 3.42 4.45 -13.22
N LEU A 190 2.20 4.62 -12.72
CA LEU A 190 1.89 5.54 -11.63
C LEU A 190 2.69 5.24 -10.36
N ALA A 191 2.79 3.97 -9.94
CA ALA A 191 3.58 3.60 -8.76
C ALA A 191 5.06 3.97 -8.95
N MET A 192 5.62 3.75 -10.13
CA MET A 192 7.01 4.11 -10.44
C MET A 192 7.23 5.64 -10.44
N GLU A 193 6.27 6.43 -10.92
CA GLU A 193 6.34 7.89 -10.86
C GLU A 193 6.25 8.43 -9.42
N LEU A 194 5.45 7.78 -8.59
CA LEU A 194 5.22 8.19 -7.20
C LEU A 194 6.38 7.83 -6.26
N LYS A 195 7.20 6.79 -6.55
CA LYS A 195 8.24 6.30 -5.63
C LYS A 195 9.27 7.35 -5.22
N GLY A 196 9.63 8.25 -6.11
CA GLY A 196 10.58 9.34 -5.78
C GLY A 196 10.06 10.33 -4.73
N LYS A 197 8.77 10.28 -4.44
CA LYS A 197 8.05 11.21 -3.55
C LYS A 197 7.49 10.50 -2.32
N TYR A 198 7.04 9.27 -2.47
CA TYR A 198 6.40 8.46 -1.44
C TYR A 198 7.13 7.13 -1.24
N THR A 199 7.13 6.60 -0.02
CA THR A 199 7.48 5.21 0.24
C THR A 199 6.27 4.36 -0.11
N ILE A 200 6.45 3.32 -0.93
CA ILE A 200 5.32 2.48 -1.38
C ILE A 200 5.53 1.05 -0.91
N VAL A 201 4.50 0.46 -0.31
CA VAL A 201 4.45 -0.96 0.01
C VAL A 201 3.29 -1.58 -0.76
N ILE A 202 3.58 -2.53 -1.64
CA ILE A 202 2.59 -3.15 -2.50
C ILE A 202 2.51 -4.66 -2.25
N VAL A 203 1.31 -5.17 -2.00
CA VAL A 203 1.04 -6.60 -2.04
C VAL A 203 0.67 -6.98 -3.47
N THR A 204 1.28 -8.03 -4.00
CA THR A 204 0.90 -8.60 -5.29
C THR A 204 1.12 -10.12 -5.30
N HIS A 205 0.26 -10.83 -6.02
CA HIS A 205 0.47 -12.24 -6.37
C HIS A 205 1.14 -12.40 -7.74
N ASN A 206 1.36 -11.30 -8.47
CA ASN A 206 2.00 -11.30 -9.79
C ASN A 206 3.50 -11.02 -9.64
N MET A 207 4.33 -12.07 -9.74
CA MET A 207 5.79 -11.97 -9.65
C MET A 207 6.39 -11.08 -10.74
N GLN A 208 5.82 -11.09 -11.94
CA GLN A 208 6.29 -10.23 -13.03
C GLN A 208 6.05 -8.75 -12.71
N GLN A 209 4.92 -8.42 -12.08
CA GLN A 209 4.65 -7.07 -11.59
C GLN A 209 5.70 -6.66 -10.56
N ALA A 210 5.93 -7.48 -9.52
CA ALA A 210 6.95 -7.20 -8.51
C ALA A 210 8.32 -6.95 -9.17
N THR A 211 8.75 -7.81 -10.10
CA THR A 211 10.03 -7.67 -10.81
C THR A 211 10.15 -6.35 -11.60
N ARG A 212 9.03 -5.86 -12.18
CA ARG A 212 9.06 -4.62 -12.99
C ARG A 212 9.11 -3.35 -12.16
N ILE A 213 8.40 -3.31 -11.02
CA ILE A 213 8.17 -2.03 -10.35
C ILE A 213 8.85 -1.88 -8.99
N SER A 214 9.23 -2.98 -8.31
CA SER A 214 9.75 -2.89 -6.94
C SER A 214 11.28 -2.84 -6.87
N ASP A 215 11.78 -2.12 -5.88
CA ASP A 215 13.20 -2.04 -5.52
C ASP A 215 13.58 -3.19 -4.57
N LYS A 216 12.73 -3.44 -3.57
CA LYS A 216 12.86 -4.55 -2.60
C LYS A 216 11.67 -5.50 -2.70
N THR A 217 11.90 -6.76 -2.43
CA THR A 217 10.83 -7.76 -2.39
C THR A 217 10.96 -8.64 -1.15
N ALA A 218 9.82 -8.87 -0.48
CA ALA A 218 9.68 -9.80 0.63
C ALA A 218 8.85 -11.00 0.18
N PHE A 219 9.38 -12.20 0.32
CA PHE A 219 8.63 -13.43 0.09
C PHE A 219 8.04 -13.95 1.39
N PHE A 220 6.71 -14.12 1.39
CA PHE A 220 5.92 -14.61 2.52
C PHE A 220 5.49 -16.04 2.32
N LEU A 221 5.58 -16.84 3.39
CA LEU A 221 5.06 -18.19 3.44
C LEU A 221 4.56 -18.51 4.85
N LEU A 222 3.31 -18.98 4.97
CA LEU A 222 2.72 -19.47 6.23
C LEU A 222 2.90 -18.52 7.43
N GLY A 223 2.76 -17.21 7.20
CA GLY A 223 2.87 -16.19 8.24
C GLY A 223 4.28 -15.69 8.52
N GLU A 224 5.29 -16.19 7.82
CA GLU A 224 6.69 -15.79 7.96
C GLU A 224 7.17 -14.97 6.76
N VAL A 225 8.15 -14.09 6.98
CA VAL A 225 8.99 -13.50 5.92
C VAL A 225 10.18 -14.42 5.71
N VAL A 226 10.12 -15.22 4.66
CA VAL A 226 11.17 -16.21 4.33
C VAL A 226 12.43 -15.53 3.82
N GLU A 227 12.27 -14.53 2.98
CA GLU A 227 13.37 -13.77 2.40
C GLU A 227 12.96 -12.33 2.11
N PHE A 228 13.85 -11.39 2.39
CA PHE A 228 13.71 -9.96 2.06
C PHE A 228 15.03 -9.43 1.52
N SER A 229 15.03 -8.98 0.28
CA SER A 229 16.23 -8.44 -0.38
C SER A 229 15.89 -7.54 -1.57
N ASP A 230 16.93 -7.04 -2.25
CA ASP A 230 16.76 -6.37 -3.54
C ASP A 230 15.99 -7.28 -4.50
N THR A 231 15.00 -6.72 -5.20
CA THR A 231 14.13 -7.46 -6.12
C THR A 231 14.93 -8.25 -7.14
N ALA A 232 15.93 -7.62 -7.78
CA ALA A 232 16.79 -8.29 -8.76
C ALA A 232 17.52 -9.49 -8.15
N THR A 233 18.01 -9.37 -6.92
CA THR A 233 18.71 -10.46 -6.20
C THR A 233 17.75 -11.58 -5.85
N LEU A 234 16.59 -11.28 -5.28
CA LEU A 234 15.60 -12.27 -4.88
C LEU A 234 15.13 -13.13 -6.06
N PHE A 235 14.91 -12.52 -7.23
CA PHE A 235 14.43 -13.25 -8.41
C PHE A 235 15.52 -13.96 -9.21
N SER A 236 16.79 -13.51 -9.13
CA SER A 236 17.91 -14.13 -9.87
C SER A 236 18.73 -15.13 -9.05
N MET A 237 18.90 -14.87 -7.77
CA MET A 237 19.73 -15.65 -6.84
C MET A 237 19.10 -15.71 -5.44
N PRO A 238 17.91 -16.34 -5.31
CA PRO A 238 17.26 -16.50 -4.01
C PRO A 238 18.17 -17.28 -3.05
N LYS A 239 18.20 -16.89 -1.79
CA LYS A 239 19.04 -17.51 -0.75
C LYS A 239 18.32 -18.69 -0.10
N ASP A 240 17.00 -18.63 0.03
CA ASP A 240 16.18 -19.68 0.63
C ASP A 240 15.59 -20.60 -0.47
N LYS A 241 15.69 -21.89 -0.26
CA LYS A 241 15.16 -22.90 -1.19
C LYS A 241 13.64 -22.76 -1.42
N ARG A 242 12.89 -22.34 -0.39
CA ARG A 242 11.45 -22.11 -0.50
C ARG A 242 11.13 -20.94 -1.43
N THR A 243 11.98 -19.91 -1.44
CA THR A 243 11.89 -18.77 -2.37
C THR A 243 12.16 -19.23 -3.80
N GLU A 244 13.22 -20.03 -4.03
CA GLU A 244 13.55 -20.61 -5.34
C GLU A 244 12.40 -21.46 -5.89
N ASP A 245 11.84 -22.35 -5.06
CA ASP A 245 10.76 -23.25 -5.46
C ASP A 245 9.49 -22.46 -5.81
N TYR A 246 9.18 -21.38 -5.06
CA TYR A 246 8.06 -20.50 -5.37
C TYR A 246 8.24 -19.77 -6.71
N ILE A 247 9.41 -19.16 -6.93
CA ILE A 247 9.71 -18.38 -8.15
C ILE A 247 9.73 -19.29 -9.39
N THR A 248 10.22 -20.52 -9.27
CA THR A 248 10.31 -21.48 -10.38
C THR A 248 9.03 -22.29 -10.61
N GLY A 249 7.97 -22.04 -9.83
CA GLY A 249 6.69 -22.77 -9.94
C GLY A 249 6.76 -24.23 -9.47
N ARG A 250 7.78 -24.61 -8.71
CA ARG A 250 7.94 -25.96 -8.12
C ARG A 250 7.30 -26.07 -6.74
N PHE A 251 6.49 -25.09 -6.40
CA PHE A 251 5.82 -24.99 -5.12
C PHE A 251 4.52 -25.79 -5.17
N GLY A 252 4.49 -26.95 -4.47
CA GLY A 252 3.35 -27.87 -4.40
C GLY A 252 3.60 -28.95 -3.36
#